data_12529feae63f18bc4d700719b2ca57ad
#
_entry.id   12529feae63f18bc4d700719b2ca57ad
#
_cell.length_a   1.000
_cell.length_b   1.000
_cell.length_c   1.000
_cell.angle_alpha   90.00
_cell.angle_beta   90.00
_cell.angle_gamma   90.00
#
_symmetry.space_group_name_H-M   'P 1'
#
loop_
_entity.id
_entity.type
_entity.pdbx_description
1 polymer ?
#
loop_
_entity_poly.entity_id
_entity_poly.type
_entity_poly.pdbx_seq_one_letter_code
_entity_poly.pdbx_strand_id
1 'polypeptide(L)'
;MKQGLIIISTILSMCTVLMSETIFWLGDVDNNNGTIEILINTDSDFMGFQLDVNGMDLTGGSGGAAADAGFDVYASGNTALGFSLEGNVIPAGTNGILTILEGTISGDVCLPFVENVGPEDDTPILSDTAGNAIGDISVDVGNCDALSNDAEITFSLLNTYPNPFNPELNIDVAIENSGQLDVSIYNLNGQHVQTIYNDVAVANNVYHLKWNASANVSSGIYIVQVNAPNAQYSSIVNLLK
;
A
#
# COMPACT_ATOMS: atom_id res chain seq x y z
N MET A 1 5.64 22.20 62.21
CA MET A 1 6.47 22.16 60.99
C MET A 1 5.86 21.15 60.02
N LYS A 2 5.10 21.64 59.01
CA LYS A 2 4.52 20.79 57.99
C LYS A 2 5.41 20.91 56.72
N GLN A 3 6.05 19.82 56.34
CA GLN A 3 6.79 19.74 55.11
C GLN A 3 5.81 19.49 53.96
N GLY A 4 5.73 20.41 53.04
CA GLY A 4 4.96 20.25 51.82
C GLY A 4 5.78 19.49 50.76
N LEU A 5 5.23 18.36 50.33
CA LEU A 5 5.74 17.56 49.24
C LEU A 5 5.38 18.22 47.90
N ILE A 6 6.38 18.77 47.21
CA ILE A 6 6.22 19.31 45.86
C ILE A 6 6.32 18.14 44.87
N ILE A 7 5.18 17.75 44.29
CA ILE A 7 5.13 16.77 43.20
C ILE A 7 5.45 17.54 41.91
N ILE A 8 6.65 17.36 41.38
CA ILE A 8 7.02 17.87 40.05
C ILE A 8 6.46 16.86 39.02
N SER A 9 5.32 17.23 38.44
CA SER A 9 4.77 16.50 37.29
C SER A 9 5.62 16.85 36.04
N THR A 10 6.51 15.94 35.65
CA THR A 10 7.18 16.02 34.35
C THR A 10 6.18 15.64 33.26
N ILE A 11 5.64 16.64 32.60
CA ILE A 11 4.86 16.45 31.36
C ILE A 11 5.87 16.01 30.29
N LEU A 12 5.89 14.70 30.02
CA LEU A 12 6.59 14.14 28.87
C LEU A 12 5.80 14.56 27.61
N SER A 13 6.23 15.68 27.00
CA SER A 13 5.73 16.09 25.69
C SER A 13 6.12 15.01 24.68
N MET A 14 5.20 14.11 24.38
CA MET A 14 5.32 13.25 23.21
C MET A 14 5.26 14.15 21.98
N CYS A 15 6.42 14.49 21.44
CA CYS A 15 6.53 15.04 20.10
C CYS A 15 6.11 13.93 19.14
N THR A 16 4.83 13.91 18.75
CA THR A 16 4.39 13.14 17.60
C THR A 16 5.01 13.82 16.38
N VAL A 17 6.04 13.20 15.84
CA VAL A 17 6.50 13.52 14.49
C VAL A 17 5.32 13.14 13.59
N LEU A 18 4.58 14.15 13.12
CA LEU A 18 3.66 13.97 12.00
C LEU A 18 4.57 13.66 10.81
N MET A 19 4.60 12.40 10.42
CA MET A 19 5.20 12.02 9.15
C MET A 19 4.39 12.73 8.08
N SER A 20 5.04 13.62 7.36
CA SER A 20 4.57 14.22 6.14
C SER A 20 4.47 13.11 5.12
N GLU A 21 3.31 12.87 4.56
CA GLU A 21 3.11 11.80 3.59
C GLU A 21 2.29 12.35 2.42
N THR A 22 2.83 12.24 1.22
CA THR A 22 2.07 12.49 0.01
C THR A 22 1.59 11.19 -0.58
N ILE A 23 0.27 11.09 -0.82
CA ILE A 23 -0.36 9.87 -1.33
C ILE A 23 -0.97 10.16 -2.70
N PHE A 24 -0.72 9.27 -3.65
CA PHE A 24 -1.38 9.23 -4.95
C PHE A 24 -2.32 8.04 -5.03
N TRP A 25 -3.44 8.20 -5.74
CA TRP A 25 -4.30 7.08 -6.11
C TRP A 25 -5.05 7.35 -7.42
N LEU A 26 -5.54 6.26 -8.01
CA LEU A 26 -6.36 6.30 -9.20
C LEU A 26 -7.81 6.60 -8.83
N GLY A 27 -8.42 7.57 -9.51
CA GLY A 27 -9.84 7.90 -9.40
C GLY A 27 -10.69 7.17 -10.43
N ASP A 28 -11.65 7.89 -11.00
CA ASP A 28 -12.54 7.33 -12.00
C ASP A 28 -11.80 7.01 -13.30
N VAL A 29 -12.13 5.84 -13.88
CA VAL A 29 -11.63 5.36 -15.18
C VAL A 29 -12.80 5.32 -16.15
N ASP A 30 -12.80 6.23 -17.13
CA ASP A 30 -13.81 6.26 -18.20
C ASP A 30 -13.28 5.58 -19.48
N ASN A 31 -13.61 4.30 -19.60
CA ASN A 31 -13.24 3.49 -20.77
C ASN A 31 -13.86 4.00 -22.08
N ASN A 32 -14.96 4.79 -22.05
CA ASN A 32 -15.62 5.25 -23.25
C ASN A 32 -14.94 6.49 -23.82
N ASN A 33 -14.46 7.37 -22.94
CA ASN A 33 -13.78 8.59 -23.33
C ASN A 33 -12.24 8.44 -23.29
N GLY A 34 -11.72 7.33 -22.75
CA GLY A 34 -10.29 7.11 -22.61
C GLY A 34 -9.65 8.08 -21.61
N THR A 35 -10.32 8.35 -20.51
CA THR A 35 -9.82 9.26 -19.48
C THR A 35 -9.69 8.58 -18.12
N ILE A 36 -8.71 9.03 -17.35
CA ILE A 36 -8.49 8.59 -15.96
C ILE A 36 -8.24 9.80 -15.07
N GLU A 37 -8.74 9.74 -13.85
CA GLU A 37 -8.43 10.73 -12.83
C GLU A 37 -7.24 10.28 -11.99
N ILE A 38 -6.26 11.15 -11.82
CA ILE A 38 -5.18 10.98 -10.85
C ILE A 38 -5.48 11.87 -9.66
N LEU A 39 -5.59 11.26 -8.49
CA LEU A 39 -5.86 11.97 -7.24
C LEU A 39 -4.59 12.07 -6.40
N ILE A 40 -4.54 13.11 -5.57
CA ILE A 40 -3.45 13.38 -4.65
C ILE A 40 -3.97 13.86 -3.30
N ASN A 41 -3.29 13.50 -2.23
CA ASN A 41 -3.33 14.18 -0.95
C ASN A 41 -1.88 14.50 -0.57
N THR A 42 -1.52 15.77 -0.50
CA THR A 42 -0.16 16.20 -0.22
C THR A 42 -0.13 17.20 0.93
N ASP A 43 0.89 17.12 1.74
CA ASP A 43 1.21 18.09 2.78
C ASP A 43 2.48 18.91 2.47
N SER A 44 2.99 18.77 1.25
CA SER A 44 4.15 19.50 0.74
C SER A 44 3.80 20.31 -0.50
N ASP A 45 4.39 21.52 -0.60
CA ASP A 45 4.34 22.34 -1.81
C ASP A 45 5.22 21.70 -2.89
N PHE A 46 4.73 21.60 -4.14
CA PHE A 46 5.54 21.10 -5.25
C PHE A 46 5.33 21.88 -6.54
N MET A 47 6.37 21.91 -7.40
CA MET A 47 6.40 22.61 -8.68
C MET A 47 6.36 21.71 -9.89
N GLY A 48 6.54 20.42 -9.71
CA GLY A 48 6.50 19.44 -10.77
C GLY A 48 6.18 18.06 -10.26
N PHE A 49 5.59 17.24 -11.14
CA PHE A 49 5.35 15.83 -10.88
C PHE A 49 5.64 15.01 -12.13
N GLN A 50 6.10 13.79 -11.93
CA GLN A 50 6.16 12.75 -12.94
C GLN A 50 5.52 11.51 -12.37
N LEU A 51 4.71 10.84 -13.16
CA LEU A 51 4.09 9.57 -12.80
C LEU A 51 3.96 8.66 -14.01
N ASP A 52 3.97 7.39 -13.79
CA ASP A 52 3.69 6.37 -14.79
C ASP A 52 2.29 5.78 -14.57
N VAL A 53 1.66 5.37 -15.66
CA VAL A 53 0.37 4.69 -15.66
C VAL A 53 0.49 3.43 -16.50
N ASN A 54 0.21 2.30 -15.92
CA ASN A 54 0.12 1.04 -16.67
C ASN A 54 -1.29 0.82 -17.23
N GLY A 55 -1.40 0.03 -18.28
CA GLY A 55 -2.69 -0.30 -18.91
C GLY A 55 -3.27 0.76 -19.82
N MET A 56 -2.54 1.86 -20.06
CA MET A 56 -2.99 2.97 -20.90
C MET A 56 -1.83 3.55 -21.71
N ASP A 57 -2.08 3.90 -22.97
CA ASP A 57 -1.18 4.69 -23.82
C ASP A 57 -1.64 6.14 -23.79
N LEU A 58 -0.91 6.95 -23.03
CA LEU A 58 -1.25 8.34 -22.73
C LEU A 58 -0.98 9.26 -23.91
N THR A 59 -1.83 10.25 -24.12
CA THR A 59 -1.71 11.25 -25.19
C THR A 59 -1.75 12.68 -24.68
N GLY A 60 -2.19 12.91 -23.44
CA GLY A 60 -2.28 14.24 -22.83
C GLY A 60 -2.84 14.20 -21.43
N GLY A 61 -2.91 15.38 -20.81
CA GLY A 61 -3.53 15.57 -19.51
C GLY A 61 -4.04 16.98 -19.33
N SER A 62 -5.10 17.14 -18.53
CA SER A 62 -5.75 18.42 -18.29
C SER A 62 -6.53 18.41 -16.97
N GLY A 63 -7.01 19.56 -16.53
CA GLY A 63 -7.89 19.69 -15.37
C GLY A 63 -7.21 19.48 -14.01
N GLY A 64 -8.03 19.45 -12.95
CA GLY A 64 -7.61 19.27 -11.58
C GLY A 64 -6.73 20.39 -11.03
N ALA A 65 -6.10 20.12 -9.88
CA ALA A 65 -5.22 21.06 -9.19
C ALA A 65 -4.04 21.52 -10.07
N ALA A 66 -3.57 20.68 -11.00
CA ALA A 66 -2.51 21.03 -11.93
C ALA A 66 -2.95 22.18 -12.85
N ALA A 67 -4.13 22.07 -13.47
CA ALA A 67 -4.65 23.16 -14.33
C ALA A 67 -4.99 24.41 -13.52
N ASP A 68 -5.57 24.27 -12.33
CA ASP A 68 -5.89 25.40 -11.46
C ASP A 68 -4.63 26.18 -11.02
N ALA A 69 -3.52 25.46 -10.86
CA ALA A 69 -2.21 26.08 -10.55
C ALA A 69 -1.46 26.56 -11.80
N GLY A 70 -2.00 26.39 -13.01
CA GLY A 70 -1.34 26.78 -14.26
C GLY A 70 -0.16 25.89 -14.64
N PHE A 71 -0.27 24.61 -14.37
CA PHE A 71 0.68 23.61 -14.84
C PHE A 71 0.34 23.17 -16.26
N ASP A 72 1.38 22.96 -17.03
CA ASP A 72 1.28 22.22 -18.29
C ASP A 72 1.49 20.74 -17.99
N VAL A 73 0.56 19.90 -18.47
CA VAL A 73 0.64 18.43 -18.31
C VAL A 73 0.89 17.80 -19.67
N TYR A 74 2.05 17.18 -19.81
CA TYR A 74 2.46 16.43 -20.98
C TYR A 74 2.39 14.94 -20.67
N ALA A 75 1.84 14.15 -21.60
CA ALA A 75 1.79 12.72 -21.43
C ALA A 75 2.05 12.00 -22.76
N SER A 76 2.81 10.90 -22.70
CA SER A 76 3.14 10.09 -23.88
C SER A 76 3.55 8.69 -23.43
N GLY A 77 3.07 7.66 -24.12
CA GLY A 77 3.29 6.28 -23.72
C GLY A 77 2.63 6.01 -22.39
N ASN A 78 3.39 5.61 -21.39
CA ASN A 78 2.89 5.37 -20.04
C ASN A 78 3.22 6.50 -19.04
N THR A 79 3.96 7.53 -19.45
CA THR A 79 4.48 8.57 -18.53
C THR A 79 3.72 9.89 -18.70
N ALA A 80 3.36 10.51 -17.59
CA ALA A 80 2.83 11.87 -17.50
C ALA A 80 3.79 12.75 -16.69
N LEU A 81 4.00 13.97 -17.21
CA LEU A 81 4.86 14.99 -16.61
C LEU A 81 4.09 16.30 -16.50
N GLY A 82 3.96 16.83 -15.29
CA GLY A 82 3.33 18.12 -15.03
C GLY A 82 4.30 19.10 -14.39
N PHE A 83 4.36 20.31 -14.89
CA PHE A 83 5.20 21.38 -14.34
C PHE A 83 4.68 22.78 -14.70
N SER A 84 5.10 23.78 -13.94
CA SER A 84 4.80 25.18 -14.24
C SER A 84 6.04 25.92 -14.74
N LEU A 85 5.95 26.50 -15.94
CA LEU A 85 6.99 27.37 -16.49
C LEU A 85 7.02 28.74 -15.79
N GLU A 86 5.93 29.13 -15.14
CA GLU A 86 5.81 30.39 -14.41
C GLU A 86 6.29 30.31 -12.97
N GLY A 87 6.67 29.12 -12.51
CA GLY A 87 7.11 28.87 -11.13
C GLY A 87 5.95 28.79 -10.13
N ASN A 88 4.75 28.49 -10.62
CA ASN A 88 3.61 28.24 -9.74
C ASN A 88 3.78 26.90 -9.00
N VAL A 89 3.12 26.78 -7.85
CA VAL A 89 3.16 25.59 -7.02
C VAL A 89 1.76 25.02 -6.82
N ILE A 90 1.67 23.71 -6.65
CA ILE A 90 0.51 23.07 -6.05
C ILE A 90 0.77 23.06 -4.55
N PRO A 91 -0.10 23.70 -3.75
CA PRO A 91 0.19 23.92 -2.34
C PRO A 91 -0.02 22.68 -1.48
N ALA A 92 0.70 22.62 -0.38
CA ALA A 92 0.43 21.71 0.73
C ALA A 92 -1.04 21.78 1.17
N GLY A 93 -1.64 20.63 1.51
CA GLY A 93 -3.06 20.50 1.85
C GLY A 93 -3.97 20.33 0.63
N THR A 94 -3.40 20.24 -0.59
CA THR A 94 -4.19 19.84 -1.77
C THR A 94 -4.68 18.41 -1.61
N ASN A 95 -6.00 18.23 -1.74
CA ASN A 95 -6.67 16.93 -1.63
C ASN A 95 -7.76 16.84 -2.69
N GLY A 96 -7.62 15.91 -3.63
CA GLY A 96 -8.56 15.71 -4.73
C GLY A 96 -7.88 15.40 -6.05
N ILE A 97 -8.55 15.73 -7.17
CA ILE A 97 -8.03 15.45 -8.51
C ILE A 97 -6.80 16.32 -8.77
N LEU A 98 -5.63 15.68 -8.99
CA LEU A 98 -4.42 16.34 -9.43
C LEU A 98 -4.51 16.72 -10.90
N THR A 99 -4.85 15.75 -11.73
CA THR A 99 -5.02 15.92 -13.19
C THR A 99 -5.90 14.81 -13.75
N ILE A 100 -6.46 15.06 -14.93
CA ILE A 100 -7.18 14.06 -15.73
C ILE A 100 -6.28 13.72 -16.91
N LEU A 101 -5.87 12.46 -17.06
CA LEU A 101 -5.07 12.00 -18.17
C LEU A 101 -5.96 11.41 -19.26
N GLU A 102 -5.55 11.58 -20.50
CA GLU A 102 -6.26 11.14 -21.71
C GLU A 102 -5.39 10.17 -22.48
N GLY A 103 -6.00 9.16 -23.11
CA GLY A 103 -5.29 8.20 -23.94
C GLY A 103 -6.12 6.99 -24.35
N THR A 104 -5.43 5.94 -24.79
CA THR A 104 -6.05 4.67 -25.16
C THR A 104 -5.87 3.64 -24.06
N ILE A 105 -6.98 3.24 -23.45
CA ILE A 105 -6.96 2.18 -22.43
C ILE A 105 -6.83 0.83 -23.12
N SER A 106 -5.80 0.06 -22.77
CA SER A 106 -5.49 -1.23 -23.38
C SER A 106 -5.54 -2.41 -22.42
N GLY A 107 -5.71 -2.15 -21.12
CA GLY A 107 -5.75 -3.16 -20.08
C GLY A 107 -6.28 -2.58 -18.76
N ASP A 108 -5.98 -3.26 -17.67
CA ASP A 108 -6.29 -2.76 -16.33
C ASP A 108 -5.39 -1.56 -16.03
N VAL A 109 -6.02 -0.42 -15.76
CA VAL A 109 -5.30 0.83 -15.49
C VAL A 109 -4.89 0.88 -14.03
N CYS A 110 -3.63 1.23 -13.79
CA CYS A 110 -3.09 1.34 -12.43
C CYS A 110 -1.87 2.26 -12.38
N LEU A 111 -1.55 2.73 -11.18
CA LEU A 111 -0.32 3.49 -10.89
C LEU A 111 0.76 2.51 -10.38
N PRO A 112 1.86 2.28 -11.12
CA PRO A 112 2.94 1.47 -10.60
C PRO A 112 3.63 2.21 -9.46
N PHE A 113 3.96 1.48 -8.40
CA PHE A 113 4.83 1.96 -7.33
C PHE A 113 6.08 1.10 -7.30
N VAL A 114 7.23 1.72 -7.44
CA VAL A 114 8.52 1.03 -7.34
C VAL A 114 9.17 1.44 -6.02
N GLU A 115 9.10 0.57 -5.03
CA GLU A 115 9.74 0.77 -3.74
C GLU A 115 11.25 0.48 -3.84
N ASN A 116 12.11 1.45 -3.48
CA ASN A 116 13.56 1.27 -3.28
C ASN A 116 14.44 1.00 -4.52
N VAL A 117 14.13 1.55 -5.65
CA VAL A 117 15.10 1.72 -6.75
C VAL A 117 15.52 3.17 -6.74
N GLY A 118 16.75 3.48 -6.56
CA GLY A 118 17.31 4.81 -6.28
C GLY A 118 16.64 6.02 -6.95
N PRO A 119 17.06 7.24 -6.64
CA PRO A 119 16.31 8.48 -6.95
C PRO A 119 16.08 8.77 -8.45
N GLU A 120 16.47 7.86 -9.35
CA GLU A 120 16.29 8.00 -10.80
C GLU A 120 15.22 7.06 -11.39
N ASP A 121 14.68 6.11 -10.60
CA ASP A 121 13.74 5.09 -11.08
C ASP A 121 12.41 5.06 -10.29
N ASP A 122 12.24 5.90 -9.26
CA ASP A 122 11.03 5.94 -8.46
C ASP A 122 9.95 6.79 -9.16
N THR A 123 8.81 6.21 -9.46
CA THR A 123 7.59 6.95 -9.83
C THR A 123 6.45 6.63 -8.85
N PRO A 124 5.66 7.62 -8.44
CA PRO A 124 5.68 9.03 -8.83
C PRO A 124 6.85 9.83 -8.21
N ILE A 125 7.29 10.87 -8.93
CA ILE A 125 8.28 11.83 -8.47
C ILE A 125 7.59 13.17 -8.30
N LEU A 126 7.83 13.84 -7.17
CA LEU A 126 7.48 15.23 -6.97
C LEU A 126 8.76 16.06 -6.80
N SER A 127 8.75 17.27 -7.32
CA SER A 127 9.85 18.20 -7.14
C SER A 127 9.42 19.44 -6.34
N ASP A 128 10.25 19.81 -5.36
CA ASP A 128 10.08 21.03 -4.57
C ASP A 128 10.40 22.29 -5.40
N THR A 129 10.23 23.47 -4.78
CA THR A 129 10.53 24.76 -5.40
C THR A 129 12.01 25.00 -5.70
N ALA A 130 12.90 24.17 -5.21
CA ALA A 130 14.34 24.19 -5.50
C ALA A 130 14.75 23.14 -6.54
N GLY A 131 13.81 22.32 -7.02
CA GLY A 131 14.03 21.25 -7.99
C GLY A 131 14.57 19.94 -7.37
N ASN A 132 14.49 19.80 -6.04
CA ASN A 132 14.86 18.54 -5.39
C ASN A 132 13.65 17.62 -5.36
N ALA A 133 13.89 16.30 -5.41
CA ALA A 133 12.84 15.32 -5.23
C ALA A 133 12.29 15.39 -3.79
N ILE A 134 10.96 15.37 -3.68
CA ILE A 134 10.26 15.23 -2.40
C ILE A 134 10.21 13.75 -2.06
N GLY A 135 10.68 13.39 -0.86
CA GLY A 135 10.58 12.03 -0.31
C GLY A 135 9.22 11.74 0.33
N ASP A 136 9.09 10.54 0.89
CA ASP A 136 7.89 10.08 1.61
C ASP A 136 6.60 10.16 0.77
N ILE A 137 6.68 9.64 -0.46
CA ILE A 137 5.54 9.47 -1.37
C ILE A 137 5.03 8.04 -1.23
N SER A 138 3.73 7.88 -1.07
CA SER A 138 3.07 6.58 -1.19
C SER A 138 2.07 6.58 -2.35
N VAL A 139 1.80 5.40 -2.88
CA VAL A 139 0.85 5.19 -3.97
C VAL A 139 -0.10 4.09 -3.57
N ASP A 140 -1.39 4.37 -3.66
CA ASP A 140 -2.37 3.30 -3.68
C ASP A 140 -2.39 2.70 -5.10
N VAL A 141 -1.64 1.63 -5.25
CA VAL A 141 -1.33 1.01 -6.55
C VAL A 141 -2.54 0.39 -7.26
N GLY A 142 -3.69 0.26 -6.58
CA GLY A 142 -4.84 -0.42 -7.14
C GLY A 142 -4.47 -1.86 -7.57
N ASN A 143 -4.84 -2.25 -8.79
CA ASN A 143 -4.52 -3.57 -9.36
C ASN A 143 -3.29 -3.56 -10.28
N CYS A 144 -2.30 -2.71 -10.05
CA CYS A 144 -1.06 -2.68 -10.86
C CYS A 144 -0.32 -4.01 -10.91
N ASP A 145 -0.54 -4.84 -9.94
CA ASP A 145 0.08 -6.15 -9.86
C ASP A 145 -0.36 -7.12 -10.99
N ALA A 146 -1.41 -6.80 -11.75
CA ALA A 146 -1.92 -7.66 -12.82
C ALA A 146 -1.10 -7.64 -14.13
N LEU A 147 -0.10 -6.76 -14.28
CA LEU A 147 0.60 -6.55 -15.56
C LEU A 147 2.06 -7.06 -15.63
N SER A 148 2.61 -7.63 -14.57
CA SER A 148 3.90 -8.32 -14.67
C SER A 148 3.69 -9.71 -15.26
N ASN A 149 4.18 -9.90 -16.50
CA ASN A 149 4.18 -11.16 -17.22
C ASN A 149 4.47 -12.37 -16.32
N ASP A 150 3.56 -13.34 -16.30
CA ASP A 150 3.74 -14.72 -15.83
C ASP A 150 4.16 -14.94 -14.34
N ALA A 151 3.80 -14.03 -13.44
CA ALA A 151 3.56 -14.46 -12.08
C ALA A 151 2.07 -14.19 -11.81
N GLU A 152 1.29 -15.25 -11.66
CA GLU A 152 -0.03 -15.18 -11.02
C GLU A 152 0.12 -14.31 -9.78
N ILE A 153 -0.40 -13.07 -9.83
CA ILE A 153 -0.36 -12.20 -8.67
C ILE A 153 -1.36 -12.77 -7.69
N THR A 154 -0.80 -13.56 -6.85
CA THR A 154 -1.44 -14.05 -5.66
C THR A 154 -1.41 -12.93 -4.63
N PHE A 155 -2.41 -12.04 -4.64
CA PHE A 155 -2.67 -11.19 -3.48
C PHE A 155 -3.18 -12.08 -2.36
N SER A 156 -2.26 -12.78 -1.73
CA SER A 156 -2.56 -13.44 -0.47
C SER A 156 -1.72 -12.76 0.60
N LEU A 157 -2.36 -11.92 1.34
CA LEU A 157 -1.80 -11.47 2.58
C LEU A 157 -1.82 -12.63 3.56
N LEU A 158 -0.64 -13.16 3.90
CA LEU A 158 -0.47 -13.96 5.10
C LEU A 158 0.34 -13.12 6.09
N ASN A 159 -0.34 -12.50 7.02
CA ASN A 159 0.30 -11.78 8.10
C ASN A 159 0.06 -12.50 9.43
N THR A 160 1.11 -12.64 10.23
CA THR A 160 1.06 -13.36 11.52
C THR A 160 1.67 -12.51 12.63
N TYR A 161 0.88 -12.14 13.63
CA TYR A 161 1.32 -11.26 14.71
C TYR A 161 0.60 -11.53 16.05
N PRO A 162 1.29 -11.23 17.19
CA PRO A 162 2.70 -10.93 17.28
C PRO A 162 3.58 -12.15 16.96
N ASN A 163 4.84 -11.96 16.59
CA ASN A 163 5.81 -13.03 16.44
C ASN A 163 7.15 -12.57 17.04
N PRO A 164 7.64 -13.13 18.16
CA PRO A 164 7.08 -14.25 18.91
C PRO A 164 5.73 -13.95 19.58
N PHE A 165 4.91 -15.01 19.86
CA PHE A 165 3.60 -14.89 20.46
C PHE A 165 3.45 -15.69 21.77
N ASN A 166 2.46 -15.32 22.63
CA ASN A 166 2.15 -16.01 23.88
C ASN A 166 0.72 -15.72 24.38
N PRO A 167 -0.18 -16.67 24.47
CA PRO A 167 -0.30 -17.89 23.66
C PRO A 167 -1.11 -17.63 22.38
N GLU A 168 -1.55 -16.38 22.13
CA GLU A 168 -2.43 -15.99 21.02
C GLU A 168 -1.63 -15.43 19.84
N LEU A 169 -1.90 -15.96 18.65
CA LEU A 169 -1.40 -15.49 17.36
C LEU A 169 -2.58 -15.05 16.50
N ASN A 170 -2.53 -13.84 15.98
CA ASN A 170 -3.43 -13.40 14.93
C ASN A 170 -2.86 -13.81 13.58
N ILE A 171 -3.74 -14.22 12.67
CA ILE A 171 -3.41 -14.70 11.34
C ILE A 171 -4.38 -14.01 10.39
N ASP A 172 -3.88 -13.03 9.62
CA ASP A 172 -4.67 -12.35 8.60
C ASP A 172 -4.39 -13.02 7.25
N VAL A 173 -5.44 -13.48 6.59
CA VAL A 173 -5.36 -14.15 5.30
C VAL A 173 -6.31 -13.47 4.33
N ALA A 174 -5.79 -13.06 3.18
CA ALA A 174 -6.59 -12.63 2.04
C ALA A 174 -6.39 -13.61 0.88
N ILE A 175 -7.43 -13.87 0.12
CA ILE A 175 -7.40 -14.74 -1.06
C ILE A 175 -7.97 -14.03 -2.28
N GLU A 176 -7.38 -14.26 -3.45
CA GLU A 176 -7.83 -13.69 -4.71
C GLU A 176 -9.03 -14.37 -5.32
N ASN A 177 -9.05 -15.68 -5.25
CA ASN A 177 -10.08 -16.49 -5.86
C ASN A 177 -10.96 -17.13 -4.80
N SER A 178 -12.26 -16.99 -4.94
CA SER A 178 -13.21 -17.67 -4.07
C SER A 178 -13.09 -19.19 -4.20
N GLY A 179 -13.06 -19.90 -3.08
CA GLY A 179 -12.96 -21.34 -3.05
C GLY A 179 -12.55 -21.89 -1.70
N GLN A 180 -12.12 -23.14 -1.66
CA GLN A 180 -11.73 -23.80 -0.42
C GLN A 180 -10.45 -23.16 0.15
N LEU A 181 -10.53 -22.64 1.37
CA LEU A 181 -9.41 -22.13 2.14
C LEU A 181 -9.17 -23.05 3.33
N ASP A 182 -7.95 -23.55 3.46
CA ASP A 182 -7.48 -24.29 4.64
C ASP A 182 -6.32 -23.54 5.28
N VAL A 183 -6.45 -23.23 6.57
CA VAL A 183 -5.40 -22.65 7.38
C VAL A 183 -5.07 -23.58 8.53
N SER A 184 -3.90 -24.16 8.50
CA SER A 184 -3.48 -25.22 9.43
C SER A 184 -2.11 -24.94 10.03
N ILE A 185 -1.91 -25.39 11.26
CA ILE A 185 -0.65 -25.25 12.00
C ILE A 185 0.09 -26.58 12.02
N TYR A 186 1.40 -26.51 11.75
CA TYR A 186 2.30 -27.67 11.78
C TYR A 186 3.51 -27.40 12.67
N ASN A 187 4.07 -28.45 13.26
CA ASN A 187 5.37 -28.38 13.91
C ASN A 187 6.51 -28.57 12.90
N LEU A 188 7.76 -28.38 13.34
CA LEU A 188 8.95 -28.52 12.47
C LEU A 188 9.13 -29.94 11.87
N ASN A 189 8.50 -30.96 12.45
CA ASN A 189 8.51 -32.32 11.90
C ASN A 189 7.43 -32.55 10.83
N GLY A 190 6.68 -31.49 10.48
CA GLY A 190 5.57 -31.59 9.52
C GLY A 190 4.30 -32.24 10.09
N GLN A 191 4.22 -32.43 11.41
CA GLN A 191 3.04 -33.02 12.02
C GLN A 191 1.98 -31.92 12.21
N HIS A 192 0.76 -32.22 11.81
CA HIS A 192 -0.39 -31.35 12.01
C HIS A 192 -0.68 -31.13 13.50
N VAL A 193 -0.82 -29.87 13.89
CA VAL A 193 -1.10 -29.45 15.26
C VAL A 193 -2.55 -29.07 15.43
N GLN A 194 -3.04 -28.17 14.54
CA GLN A 194 -4.40 -27.68 14.61
C GLN A 194 -4.83 -27.09 13.25
N THR A 195 -6.08 -27.31 12.86
CA THR A 195 -6.73 -26.55 11.77
C THR A 195 -7.42 -25.34 12.36
N ILE A 196 -7.13 -24.16 11.82
CA ILE A 196 -7.67 -22.87 12.26
C ILE A 196 -8.90 -22.51 11.45
N TYR A 197 -8.85 -22.77 10.14
CA TYR A 197 -9.95 -22.51 9.22
C TYR A 197 -9.98 -23.59 8.13
N ASN A 198 -11.17 -24.05 7.76
CA ASN A 198 -11.35 -24.98 6.65
C ASN A 198 -12.77 -24.85 6.11
N ASP A 199 -13.00 -23.89 5.24
CA ASP A 199 -14.30 -23.62 4.62
C ASP A 199 -14.11 -22.86 3.30
N VAL A 200 -15.23 -22.64 2.58
CA VAL A 200 -15.24 -21.81 1.39
C VAL A 200 -15.05 -20.36 1.79
N ALA A 201 -14.04 -19.72 1.21
CA ALA A 201 -13.73 -18.33 1.39
C ALA A 201 -14.05 -17.53 0.12
N VAL A 202 -14.37 -16.25 0.29
CA VAL A 202 -14.73 -15.33 -0.79
C VAL A 202 -13.54 -14.44 -1.12
N ALA A 203 -13.26 -14.28 -2.41
CA ALA A 203 -12.19 -13.41 -2.91
C ALA A 203 -12.31 -11.97 -2.39
N ASN A 204 -11.19 -11.28 -2.31
CA ASN A 204 -11.07 -9.88 -1.87
C ASN A 204 -11.58 -9.60 -0.44
N ASN A 205 -11.69 -10.64 0.39
CA ASN A 205 -11.96 -10.50 1.82
C ASN A 205 -10.75 -10.88 2.65
N VAL A 206 -10.48 -10.11 3.70
CA VAL A 206 -9.47 -10.44 4.70
C VAL A 206 -10.12 -11.26 5.81
N TYR A 207 -9.58 -12.45 6.04
CA TYR A 207 -10.00 -13.35 7.12
C TYR A 207 -9.09 -13.14 8.32
N HIS A 208 -9.64 -12.57 9.40
CA HIS A 208 -8.93 -12.37 10.67
C HIS A 208 -9.12 -13.60 11.53
N LEU A 209 -8.15 -14.48 11.54
CA LEU A 209 -8.16 -15.73 12.26
C LEU A 209 -7.29 -15.65 13.51
N LYS A 210 -7.51 -16.56 14.46
CA LYS A 210 -6.73 -16.63 15.70
C LYS A 210 -6.35 -18.05 16.04
N TRP A 211 -5.08 -18.22 16.37
CA TRP A 211 -4.61 -19.44 17.00
C TRP A 211 -4.31 -19.18 18.47
N ASN A 212 -5.05 -19.85 19.35
CA ASN A 212 -4.76 -19.86 20.78
C ASN A 212 -4.10 -21.18 21.13
N ALA A 213 -2.78 -21.16 21.31
CA ALA A 213 -1.99 -22.38 21.56
C ALA A 213 -2.34 -22.97 22.93
N SER A 214 -2.98 -24.14 22.94
CA SER A 214 -3.41 -24.82 24.15
C SER A 214 -2.22 -25.15 25.07
N ALA A 215 -2.49 -25.43 26.37
CA ALA A 215 -1.47 -25.74 27.35
C ALA A 215 -0.55 -26.91 26.96
N ASN A 216 -1.05 -27.84 26.15
CA ASN A 216 -0.33 -29.03 25.70
C ASN A 216 0.62 -28.77 24.51
N VAL A 217 0.54 -27.59 23.86
CA VAL A 217 1.44 -27.20 22.79
C VAL A 217 2.69 -26.60 23.44
N SER A 218 3.87 -27.16 23.18
CA SER A 218 5.15 -26.69 23.76
C SER A 218 5.62 -25.39 23.13
N SER A 219 6.42 -24.61 23.88
CA SER A 219 7.16 -23.49 23.28
C SER A 219 8.04 -23.99 22.14
N GLY A 220 8.17 -23.22 21.08
CA GLY A 220 8.98 -23.58 19.92
C GLY A 220 8.47 -22.97 18.61
N ILE A 221 9.07 -23.40 17.52
CA ILE A 221 8.77 -22.93 16.18
C ILE A 221 7.64 -23.76 15.56
N TYR A 222 6.71 -23.08 14.94
CA TYR A 222 5.57 -23.65 14.21
C TYR A 222 5.47 -23.02 12.82
N ILE A 223 4.76 -23.71 11.93
CA ILE A 223 4.50 -23.26 10.58
C ILE A 223 2.98 -23.07 10.45
N VAL A 224 2.57 -21.86 10.13
CA VAL A 224 1.22 -21.57 9.66
C VAL A 224 1.20 -21.84 8.17
N GLN A 225 0.41 -22.80 7.73
CA GLN A 225 0.24 -23.13 6.31
C GLN A 225 -1.15 -22.73 5.86
N VAL A 226 -1.21 -22.05 4.73
CA VAL A 226 -2.44 -21.61 4.07
C VAL A 226 -2.49 -22.29 2.70
N ASN A 227 -3.56 -23.04 2.46
CA ASN A 227 -3.87 -23.60 1.14
C ASN A 227 -5.11 -22.90 0.60
N ALA A 228 -4.94 -22.15 -0.46
CA ALA A 228 -6.00 -21.47 -1.20
C ALA A 228 -6.20 -22.13 -2.58
N PRO A 229 -7.27 -21.83 -3.35
CA PRO A 229 -7.60 -22.55 -4.58
C PRO A 229 -6.47 -22.67 -5.60
N ASN A 230 -5.61 -21.68 -5.73
CA ASN A 230 -4.52 -21.67 -6.71
C ASN A 230 -3.15 -21.39 -6.08
N ALA A 231 -3.06 -21.36 -4.74
CA ALA A 231 -1.84 -20.94 -4.07
C ALA A 231 -1.65 -21.58 -2.70
N GLN A 232 -0.40 -21.72 -2.30
CA GLN A 232 -0.01 -22.21 -0.99
C GLN A 232 1.00 -21.27 -0.37
N TYR A 233 0.76 -20.88 0.88
CA TYR A 233 1.62 -19.97 1.64
C TYR A 233 1.99 -20.57 2.97
N SER A 234 3.13 -20.12 3.49
CA SER A 234 3.54 -20.50 4.83
C SER A 234 4.24 -19.36 5.56
N SER A 235 4.01 -19.27 6.86
CA SER A 235 4.69 -18.34 7.75
C SER A 235 5.27 -19.10 8.95
N ILE A 236 6.49 -18.73 9.34
CA ILE A 236 7.16 -19.30 10.50
C ILE A 236 6.86 -18.43 11.73
N VAL A 237 6.35 -19.05 12.79
CA VAL A 237 5.97 -18.37 14.02
C VAL A 237 6.63 -19.02 15.25
N ASN A 238 6.93 -18.23 16.27
CA ASN A 238 7.61 -18.69 17.48
C ASN A 238 6.71 -18.51 18.71
N LEU A 239 6.29 -19.65 19.30
CA LEU A 239 5.52 -19.67 20.54
C LEU A 239 6.47 -19.59 21.75
N LEU A 240 6.27 -18.61 22.61
CA LEU A 240 6.91 -18.47 23.91
C LEU A 240 5.87 -18.69 25.00
N LYS A 241 6.16 -19.59 25.96
CA LYS A 241 5.35 -19.82 27.16
C LYS A 241 6.17 -19.59 28.40
#